data_936e268246b0c754baa55af8462c3cca
#
_entry.id   936e268246b0c754baa55af8462c3cca
#
_cell.length_a   1.000
_cell.length_b   1.000
_cell.length_c   1.000
_cell.angle_alpha   90.00
_cell.angle_beta   90.00
_cell.angle_gamma   90.00
#
_symmetry.space_group_name_H-M   'P 1'
#
loop_
_entity.id
_entity.type
_entity.pdbx_description
1 polymer ?
#
loop_
_entity_poly.entity_id
_entity_poly.type
_entity_poly.pdbx_seq_one_letter_code
_entity_poly.pdbx_strand_id
1 'polypeptide(L)'
;MPKGECWTVDTEAKSEAFEEVDVKTMKRNFLRYVSLCNSFKLEYEISKMFLNVFLNDACFGYIVESDTDNFIYYFKPEYCEIIGTVNGMPMFGFKPNLIKRYGNDLNTYPPEIQDLILNGKPDKYGRIAIPYEKSFCIKYHEMFSYLYPPLFPLIKEILNIEDYKSLEKTKVENQIYKLLALEIPTNNDGEITLGDTMVTDFSVLAKETVSDSIGILPSPFKVTPVEFTNNNTNEINNVQNAIDEAFSEVGVSQSLMAGSTSGSELKISIEIDAADTYRILKAISKLINFHCKVRGSVYSNYGFSFRLLEVTNINQEDRADSELKFAQASFPNKLETMATKGVNPARVIGNGFMENAVLKLGQDWTVLQSAYTTAGGDAGRPEMDDTEVTKGTEQQKANESNKTENRI
;
A
#
# COMPACT_ATOMS: atom_id res chain seq x y z
N MET A 1 -0.85 1.85 2.99
CA MET A 1 0.61 2.01 2.79
C MET A 1 1.35 1.01 3.66
N PRO A 2 2.37 0.33 3.14
CA PRO A 2 3.22 -0.55 3.92
C PRO A 2 4.06 0.23 4.93
N LYS A 3 4.40 -0.41 6.05
CA LYS A 3 5.19 0.18 7.13
C LYS A 3 6.65 -0.22 7.02
N GLY A 4 7.52 0.71 6.64
CA GLY A 4 8.95 0.48 6.49
C GLY A 4 9.70 0.19 7.79
N GLU A 5 9.08 0.43 8.94
CA GLU A 5 9.60 0.12 10.27
C GLU A 5 9.30 -1.32 10.71
N CYS A 6 8.34 -2.00 10.05
CA CYS A 6 7.95 -3.37 10.37
C CYS A 6 8.84 -4.38 9.65
N TRP A 7 10.05 -4.59 10.14
CA TRP A 7 10.97 -5.59 9.61
C TRP A 7 11.64 -6.40 10.70
N THR A 8 12.06 -7.61 10.35
CA THR A 8 12.79 -8.51 11.24
C THR A 8 14.00 -9.11 10.55
N VAL A 9 14.83 -9.77 11.33
CA VAL A 9 15.98 -10.57 10.84
C VAL A 9 15.74 -12.00 11.26
N ASP A 10 15.52 -12.85 10.28
CA ASP A 10 15.38 -14.28 10.48
C ASP A 10 16.75 -14.96 10.47
N THR A 11 16.89 -16.04 11.23
CA THR A 11 18.11 -16.86 11.27
C THR A 11 17.79 -18.23 10.72
N GLU A 12 18.38 -18.57 9.58
CA GLU A 12 18.20 -19.88 8.95
C GLU A 12 19.23 -20.87 9.50
N ALA A 13 18.79 -22.06 9.91
CA ALA A 13 19.68 -23.14 10.30
C ALA A 13 20.41 -23.68 9.06
N LYS A 14 21.71 -23.39 8.95
CA LYS A 14 22.60 -24.08 8.01
C LYS A 14 23.21 -25.24 8.78
N SER A 15 23.00 -26.45 8.29
CA SER A 15 23.12 -27.75 8.99
C SER A 15 24.40 -28.02 9.80
N GLU A 16 25.48 -27.32 9.58
CA GLU A 16 26.75 -27.56 10.27
C GLU A 16 27.27 -26.35 11.08
N ALA A 17 26.64 -25.17 10.90
CA ALA A 17 27.18 -23.91 11.43
C ALA A 17 26.80 -23.63 12.89
N PHE A 18 25.79 -24.30 13.42
CA PHE A 18 25.30 -23.99 14.79
C PHE A 18 25.98 -24.81 15.88
N GLU A 19 26.62 -25.95 15.55
CA GLU A 19 27.26 -26.80 16.54
C GLU A 19 28.62 -26.28 17.00
N GLU A 20 29.33 -25.48 16.19
CA GLU A 20 30.69 -25.00 16.47
C GLU A 20 30.81 -23.46 16.64
N VAL A 21 29.72 -22.71 16.65
CA VAL A 21 29.77 -21.24 16.64
C VAL A 21 29.92 -20.66 18.05
N ASP A 22 30.98 -19.86 18.26
CA ASP A 22 31.09 -19.02 19.47
C ASP A 22 29.91 -18.03 19.55
N VAL A 23 29.11 -18.15 20.60
CA VAL A 23 27.94 -17.33 20.88
C VAL A 23 28.27 -15.83 20.84
N LYS A 24 29.43 -15.40 21.32
CA LYS A 24 29.84 -13.99 21.28
C LYS A 24 30.05 -13.49 19.87
N THR A 25 30.65 -14.31 19.02
CA THR A 25 30.88 -13.98 17.62
C THR A 25 29.55 -13.94 16.85
N MET A 26 28.65 -14.89 17.09
CA MET A 26 27.32 -14.90 16.48
C MET A 26 26.51 -13.65 16.89
N LYS A 27 26.47 -13.32 18.17
CA LYS A 27 25.81 -12.10 18.68
C LYS A 27 26.36 -10.83 18.02
N ARG A 28 27.70 -10.71 17.93
CA ARG A 28 28.35 -9.55 17.30
C ARG A 28 27.97 -9.43 15.81
N ASN A 29 27.95 -10.54 15.09
CA ASN A 29 27.62 -10.57 13.67
C ASN A 29 26.12 -10.27 13.44
N PHE A 30 25.24 -10.79 14.27
CA PHE A 30 23.83 -10.45 14.25
C PHE A 30 23.61 -8.93 14.45
N LEU A 31 24.25 -8.34 15.45
CA LEU A 31 24.14 -6.89 15.70
C LEU A 31 24.66 -6.05 14.53
N ARG A 32 25.76 -6.48 13.90
CA ARG A 32 26.30 -5.82 12.69
C ARG A 32 25.32 -5.92 11.53
N TYR A 33 24.71 -7.09 11.33
CA TYR A 33 23.71 -7.30 10.29
C TYR A 33 22.48 -6.41 10.53
N VAL A 34 21.94 -6.40 11.74
CA VAL A 34 20.83 -5.52 12.14
C VAL A 34 21.16 -4.03 11.91
N SER A 35 22.38 -3.62 12.27
CA SER A 35 22.84 -2.24 12.04
C SER A 35 22.90 -1.90 10.56
N LEU A 36 23.41 -2.80 9.73
CA LEU A 36 23.44 -2.61 8.28
C LEU A 36 22.02 -2.52 7.70
N CYS A 37 21.10 -3.40 8.09
CA CYS A 37 19.70 -3.30 7.66
C CYS A 37 19.07 -1.98 8.08
N ASN A 38 19.33 -1.52 9.30
CA ASN A 38 18.78 -0.26 9.82
C ASN A 38 19.35 0.98 9.10
N SER A 39 20.56 0.90 8.54
CA SER A 39 21.20 2.01 7.82
C SER A 39 20.48 2.37 6.52
N PHE A 40 19.66 1.48 5.95
CA PHE A 40 18.84 1.79 4.76
C PHE A 40 17.65 2.71 5.03
N LYS A 41 17.30 2.96 6.32
CA LYS A 41 16.22 3.88 6.71
C LYS A 41 14.90 3.62 5.97
N LEU A 42 14.50 2.35 5.88
CA LEU A 42 13.31 1.93 5.12
C LEU A 42 12.02 2.61 5.57
N GLU A 43 11.95 3.09 6.81
CA GLU A 43 10.82 3.88 7.32
C GLU A 43 10.53 5.12 6.45
N TYR A 44 11.57 5.72 5.84
CA TYR A 44 11.45 6.89 4.96
C TYR A 44 11.47 6.53 3.47
N GLU A 45 12.19 5.46 3.11
CA GLU A 45 12.45 5.13 1.70
C GLU A 45 11.37 4.24 1.08
N ILE A 46 10.67 3.42 1.88
CA ILE A 46 9.72 2.45 1.36
C ILE A 46 8.58 3.10 0.57
N SER A 47 8.06 4.23 1.05
CA SER A 47 6.98 4.96 0.38
C SER A 47 7.40 5.52 -0.97
N LYS A 48 8.66 5.99 -1.08
CA LYS A 48 9.23 6.50 -2.33
C LYS A 48 9.43 5.36 -3.34
N MET A 49 9.98 4.22 -2.89
CA MET A 49 10.15 3.03 -3.72
C MET A 49 8.81 2.54 -4.25
N PHE A 50 7.83 2.45 -3.37
CA PHE A 50 6.48 2.00 -3.71
C PHE A 50 5.82 2.91 -4.74
N LEU A 51 5.85 4.23 -4.53
CA LEU A 51 5.31 5.21 -5.45
C LEU A 51 5.96 5.12 -6.84
N ASN A 52 7.30 5.02 -6.88
CA ASN A 52 8.03 4.89 -8.14
C ASN A 52 7.65 3.61 -8.90
N VAL A 53 7.52 2.48 -8.20
CA VAL A 53 7.11 1.21 -8.80
C VAL A 53 5.70 1.30 -9.36
N PHE A 54 4.75 1.88 -8.63
CA PHE A 54 3.36 2.00 -9.08
C PHE A 54 3.18 2.96 -10.25
N LEU A 55 3.87 4.11 -10.22
CA LEU A 55 3.74 5.11 -11.28
C LEU A 55 4.49 4.74 -12.55
N ASN A 56 5.64 4.04 -12.42
CA ASN A 56 6.57 3.86 -13.52
C ASN A 56 6.89 2.39 -13.84
N ASP A 57 6.23 1.41 -13.19
CA ASP A 57 6.52 -0.02 -13.26
C ASP A 57 7.89 -0.41 -12.66
N ALA A 58 8.79 0.53 -12.48
CA ALA A 58 10.10 0.26 -11.91
C ALA A 58 10.63 1.41 -11.05
N CYS A 59 11.38 1.05 -10.04
CA CYS A 59 12.16 1.97 -9.21
C CYS A 59 13.65 1.71 -9.44
N PHE A 60 14.35 2.69 -9.97
CA PHE A 60 15.79 2.64 -10.21
C PHE A 60 16.51 3.45 -9.16
N GLY A 61 17.41 2.83 -8.41
CA GLY A 61 18.11 3.47 -7.33
C GLY A 61 19.60 3.20 -7.30
N TYR A 62 20.32 4.11 -6.66
CA TYR A 62 21.74 4.01 -6.36
C TYR A 62 21.97 4.26 -4.88
N ILE A 63 22.70 3.36 -4.23
CA ILE A 63 22.99 3.43 -2.81
C ILE A 63 24.27 4.22 -2.61
N VAL A 64 24.15 5.39 -2.02
CA VAL A 64 25.27 6.24 -1.61
C VAL A 64 25.65 5.88 -0.19
N GLU A 65 26.85 5.36 -0.02
CA GLU A 65 27.38 4.97 1.29
C GLU A 65 27.96 6.19 2.02
N SER A 66 27.60 6.34 3.28
CA SER A 66 28.19 7.28 4.21
C SER A 66 28.64 6.53 5.47
N ASP A 67 29.47 7.14 6.28
CA ASP A 67 30.02 6.54 7.51
C ASP A 67 28.92 6.16 8.51
N THR A 68 27.80 6.87 8.50
CA THR A 68 26.71 6.68 9.47
C THR A 68 25.50 5.98 8.87
N ASP A 69 25.08 6.36 7.66
CA ASP A 69 23.84 5.92 7.03
C ASP A 69 24.02 5.71 5.53
N ASN A 70 23.12 4.95 4.92
CA ASN A 70 23.04 4.80 3.50
C ASN A 70 21.95 5.72 2.95
N PHE A 71 22.27 6.47 1.91
CA PHE A 71 21.30 7.31 1.19
C PHE A 71 20.94 6.65 -0.13
N ILE A 72 19.68 6.76 -0.54
CA ILE A 72 19.22 6.23 -1.81
C ILE A 72 18.97 7.39 -2.77
N TYR A 73 19.71 7.39 -3.87
CA TYR A 73 19.46 8.29 -4.98
C TYR A 73 18.56 7.60 -6.00
N TYR A 74 17.45 8.24 -6.38
CA TYR A 74 16.49 7.71 -7.33
C TYR A 74 16.69 8.33 -8.71
N PHE A 75 16.83 7.46 -9.72
CA PHE A 75 16.88 7.89 -11.11
C PHE A 75 15.48 8.05 -11.68
N LYS A 76 15.32 9.01 -12.59
CA LYS A 76 14.12 9.11 -13.39
C LYS A 76 14.04 7.91 -14.35
N PRO A 77 12.92 7.18 -14.37
CA PRO A 77 12.77 5.99 -15.22
C PRO A 77 12.99 6.24 -16.71
N GLU A 78 12.68 7.46 -17.17
CA GLU A 78 12.87 7.89 -18.57
C GLU A 78 14.32 7.77 -19.06
N TYR A 79 15.29 7.84 -18.15
CA TYR A 79 16.72 7.77 -18.47
C TYR A 79 17.30 6.38 -18.32
N CYS A 80 16.53 5.46 -17.75
CA CYS A 80 17.00 4.14 -17.34
C CYS A 80 16.44 3.03 -18.24
N GLU A 81 17.27 2.01 -18.47
CA GLU A 81 16.87 0.79 -19.14
C GLU A 81 17.46 -0.43 -18.43
N ILE A 82 16.68 -1.51 -18.36
CA ILE A 82 17.15 -2.79 -17.84
C ILE A 82 18.10 -3.41 -18.85
N ILE A 83 19.31 -3.76 -18.40
CA ILE A 83 20.36 -4.33 -19.24
C ILE A 83 20.41 -5.84 -19.13
N GLY A 84 20.17 -6.38 -17.95
CA GLY A 84 20.27 -7.80 -17.66
C GLY A 84 19.90 -8.11 -16.23
N THR A 85 20.31 -9.29 -15.75
CA THR A 85 20.01 -9.77 -14.41
C THR A 85 21.26 -10.37 -13.78
N VAL A 86 21.56 -10.04 -12.53
CA VAL A 86 22.63 -10.64 -11.73
C VAL A 86 22.03 -11.22 -10.45
N ASN A 87 22.23 -12.51 -10.21
CA ASN A 87 21.71 -13.23 -9.05
C ASN A 87 20.19 -13.04 -8.85
N GLY A 88 19.43 -12.95 -9.96
CA GLY A 88 17.99 -12.75 -9.93
C GLY A 88 17.54 -11.31 -9.62
N MET A 89 18.47 -10.33 -9.60
CA MET A 89 18.15 -8.91 -9.49
C MET A 89 18.35 -8.22 -10.83
N PRO A 90 17.38 -7.43 -11.32
CA PRO A 90 17.53 -6.67 -12.55
C PRO A 90 18.67 -5.65 -12.44
N MET A 91 19.53 -5.61 -13.44
CA MET A 91 20.55 -4.59 -13.62
C MET A 91 20.08 -3.55 -14.61
N PHE A 92 20.44 -2.31 -14.38
CA PHE A 92 20.09 -1.24 -15.29
C PHE A 92 21.27 -0.35 -15.66
N GLY A 93 21.09 0.36 -16.75
CA GLY A 93 21.95 1.43 -17.17
C GLY A 93 21.16 2.67 -17.49
N PHE A 94 21.83 3.79 -17.51
CA PHE A 94 21.20 5.08 -17.85
C PHE A 94 21.78 5.66 -19.15
N LYS A 95 21.01 6.53 -19.82
CA LYS A 95 21.39 7.20 -21.05
C LYS A 95 21.91 8.62 -20.74
N PRO A 96 23.23 8.82 -20.69
CA PRO A 96 23.81 10.11 -20.31
C PRO A 96 23.43 11.26 -21.28
N ASN A 97 23.20 10.94 -22.54
CA ASN A 97 22.79 11.93 -23.55
C ASN A 97 21.42 12.54 -23.24
N LEU A 98 20.49 11.76 -22.68
CA LEU A 98 19.19 12.30 -22.26
C LEU A 98 19.34 13.24 -21.07
N ILE A 99 20.17 12.87 -20.08
CA ILE A 99 20.46 13.71 -18.91
C ILE A 99 21.05 15.03 -19.36
N LYS A 100 22.06 15.03 -20.25
CA LYS A 100 22.70 16.24 -20.79
C LYS A 100 21.73 17.10 -21.60
N ARG A 101 20.86 16.47 -22.40
CA ARG A 101 19.90 17.16 -23.28
C ARG A 101 18.84 17.93 -22.51
N TYR A 102 18.35 17.39 -21.40
CA TYR A 102 17.28 17.99 -20.62
C TYR A 102 17.77 18.96 -19.54
N GLY A 103 19.06 19.36 -19.58
CA GLY A 103 19.59 20.43 -18.75
C GLY A 103 19.57 20.17 -17.25
N ASN A 104 19.56 18.90 -16.84
CA ASN A 104 19.65 18.56 -15.43
C ASN A 104 21.00 19.02 -14.87
N ASP A 105 20.97 19.70 -13.72
CA ASP A 105 22.18 20.09 -13.02
C ASP A 105 22.94 18.83 -12.58
N LEU A 106 24.15 18.65 -13.10
CA LEU A 106 25.02 17.52 -12.76
C LEU A 106 25.31 17.46 -11.26
N ASN A 107 25.30 18.59 -10.58
CA ASN A 107 25.55 18.66 -9.14
C ASN A 107 24.47 17.97 -8.30
N THR A 108 23.30 17.67 -8.86
CA THR A 108 22.24 16.93 -8.18
C THR A 108 22.51 15.44 -8.09
N TYR A 109 23.47 14.93 -8.86
CA TYR A 109 23.83 13.51 -8.85
C TYR A 109 24.96 13.21 -7.86
N PRO A 110 25.00 12.00 -7.27
CA PRO A 110 26.14 11.58 -6.48
C PRO A 110 27.46 11.68 -7.27
N PRO A 111 28.61 11.98 -6.64
CA PRO A 111 29.88 12.20 -7.34
C PRO A 111 30.29 11.04 -8.27
N GLU A 112 30.07 9.81 -7.82
CA GLU A 112 30.37 8.61 -8.63
C GLU A 112 29.51 8.55 -9.91
N ILE A 113 28.26 9.00 -9.83
CA ILE A 113 27.34 9.04 -10.99
C ILE A 113 27.70 10.22 -11.90
N GLN A 114 28.13 11.36 -11.34
CA GLN A 114 28.64 12.48 -12.13
C GLN A 114 29.82 12.05 -13.00
N ASP A 115 30.79 11.31 -12.43
CA ASP A 115 31.93 10.79 -13.17
C ASP A 115 31.48 9.82 -14.28
N LEU A 116 30.54 8.93 -14.01
CA LEU A 116 29.98 8.05 -15.04
C LEU A 116 29.26 8.84 -16.15
N ILE A 117 28.56 9.92 -15.84
CA ILE A 117 27.90 10.76 -16.85
C ILE A 117 28.92 11.49 -17.73
N LEU A 118 30.03 11.95 -17.15
CA LEU A 118 31.05 12.73 -17.86
C LEU A 118 32.02 11.85 -18.65
N ASN A 119 32.54 10.81 -18.01
CA ASN A 119 33.69 10.01 -18.48
C ASN A 119 33.32 8.58 -18.83
N GLY A 120 32.12 8.13 -18.49
CA GLY A 120 31.67 6.74 -18.74
C GLY A 120 31.57 6.43 -20.23
N LYS A 121 31.91 5.20 -20.60
CA LYS A 121 31.82 4.71 -21.97
C LYS A 121 30.45 4.05 -22.17
N PRO A 122 29.57 4.63 -23.02
CA PRO A 122 28.30 4.00 -23.32
C PRO A 122 28.46 2.72 -24.14
N ASP A 123 27.54 1.79 -23.96
CA ASP A 123 27.42 0.58 -24.79
C ASP A 123 26.92 0.93 -26.20
N LYS A 124 26.73 -0.10 -27.05
CA LYS A 124 26.22 0.03 -28.43
C LYS A 124 24.81 0.66 -28.50
N TYR A 125 24.08 0.70 -27.40
CA TYR A 125 22.75 1.30 -27.28
C TYR A 125 22.77 2.70 -26.61
N GLY A 126 23.95 3.23 -26.34
CA GLY A 126 24.13 4.52 -25.70
C GLY A 126 23.88 4.54 -24.20
N ARG A 127 23.92 3.36 -23.54
CA ARG A 127 23.67 3.20 -22.11
C ARG A 127 24.97 3.00 -21.35
N ILE A 128 25.06 3.57 -20.16
CA ILE A 128 26.15 3.31 -19.21
C ILE A 128 25.60 2.41 -18.10
N ALA A 129 26.19 1.23 -17.94
CA ALA A 129 25.85 0.33 -16.85
C ALA A 129 26.28 0.92 -15.50
N ILE A 130 25.42 0.84 -14.50
CA ILE A 130 25.75 1.21 -13.13
C ILE A 130 26.26 -0.04 -12.40
N PRO A 131 27.32 0.08 -11.55
CA PRO A 131 27.81 -1.03 -10.76
C PRO A 131 26.70 -1.69 -9.94
N TYR A 132 26.53 -3.00 -10.09
CA TYR A 132 25.43 -3.74 -9.46
C TYR A 132 25.57 -3.82 -7.94
N GLU A 133 26.77 -3.62 -7.42
CA GLU A 133 27.05 -3.62 -5.97
C GLU A 133 26.36 -2.48 -5.23
N LYS A 134 26.13 -1.37 -5.92
CA LYS A 134 25.54 -0.15 -5.36
C LYS A 134 24.22 0.25 -6.01
N SER A 135 23.79 -0.46 -7.04
CA SER A 135 22.56 -0.14 -7.77
C SER A 135 21.47 -1.18 -7.55
N PHE A 136 20.23 -0.76 -7.73
CA PHE A 136 19.11 -1.68 -7.72
C PHE A 136 17.99 -1.25 -8.66
N CYS A 137 17.25 -2.25 -9.12
CA CYS A 137 15.99 -2.06 -9.82
C CYS A 137 14.93 -2.96 -9.20
N ILE A 138 13.85 -2.36 -8.72
CA ILE A 138 12.66 -3.08 -8.31
C ILE A 138 11.63 -2.89 -9.40
N LYS A 139 11.12 -3.99 -9.97
CA LYS A 139 10.17 -3.97 -11.08
C LYS A 139 8.87 -4.65 -10.68
N TYR A 140 7.73 -4.04 -11.03
CA TYR A 140 6.42 -4.62 -10.77
C TYR A 140 6.10 -5.78 -11.73
N HIS A 141 6.21 -5.54 -13.04
CA HIS A 141 6.03 -6.57 -14.05
C HIS A 141 7.37 -7.19 -14.45
N GLU A 142 7.89 -8.13 -13.66
CA GLU A 142 9.21 -8.75 -13.88
C GLU A 142 9.32 -9.49 -15.23
N MET A 143 8.20 -9.93 -15.79
CA MET A 143 8.17 -10.68 -17.06
C MET A 143 8.43 -9.80 -18.28
N PHE A 144 8.23 -8.50 -18.21
CA PHE A 144 8.40 -7.60 -19.35
C PHE A 144 9.77 -6.93 -19.31
N SER A 145 10.43 -6.85 -20.48
CA SER A 145 11.70 -6.12 -20.63
C SER A 145 11.50 -4.60 -20.71
N TYR A 146 10.31 -4.14 -21.08
CA TYR A 146 9.93 -2.73 -21.14
C TYR A 146 9.15 -2.32 -19.88
N LEU A 147 9.08 -1.01 -19.64
CA LEU A 147 8.29 -0.46 -18.53
C LEU A 147 6.82 -0.41 -18.94
N TYR A 148 5.97 -0.99 -18.10
CA TYR A 148 4.53 -0.96 -18.25
C TYR A 148 3.88 -0.56 -16.92
N PRO A 149 3.65 0.76 -16.72
CA PRO A 149 3.08 1.24 -15.47
C PRO A 149 1.76 0.54 -15.12
N PRO A 150 1.57 0.05 -13.90
CA PRO A 150 0.35 -0.62 -13.47
C PRO A 150 -0.92 0.22 -13.66
N LEU A 151 -0.80 1.55 -13.55
CA LEU A 151 -1.89 2.49 -13.71
C LEU A 151 -2.15 2.91 -15.17
N PHE A 152 -1.39 2.37 -16.14
CA PHE A 152 -1.56 2.75 -17.54
C PHE A 152 -2.97 2.45 -18.12
N PRO A 153 -3.61 1.30 -17.82
CA PRO A 153 -4.97 1.02 -18.28
C PRO A 153 -5.99 2.05 -17.80
N LEU A 154 -5.80 2.60 -16.57
CA LEU A 154 -6.68 3.59 -15.98
C LEU A 154 -6.80 4.88 -16.81
N ILE A 155 -5.78 5.25 -17.57
CA ILE A 155 -5.79 6.49 -18.36
C ILE A 155 -6.95 6.47 -19.35
N LYS A 156 -7.17 5.34 -20.02
CA LYS A 156 -8.27 5.17 -20.98
C LYS A 156 -9.63 5.33 -20.28
N GLU A 157 -9.80 4.71 -19.12
CA GLU A 157 -11.06 4.75 -18.39
C GLU A 157 -11.36 6.15 -17.80
N ILE A 158 -10.32 6.88 -17.36
CA ILE A 158 -10.49 8.28 -16.94
C ILE A 158 -11.00 9.15 -18.08
N LEU A 159 -10.47 8.96 -19.30
CA LEU A 159 -10.96 9.68 -20.48
C LEU A 159 -12.42 9.31 -20.81
N ASN A 160 -12.76 8.04 -20.73
CA ASN A 160 -14.13 7.57 -20.91
C ASN A 160 -15.09 8.21 -19.89
N ILE A 161 -14.69 8.35 -18.62
CA ILE A 161 -15.50 9.00 -17.57
C ILE A 161 -15.80 10.46 -17.94
N GLU A 162 -14.82 11.18 -18.47
CA GLU A 162 -15.01 12.56 -18.90
C GLU A 162 -15.99 12.66 -20.07
N ASP A 163 -15.90 11.76 -21.05
CA ASP A 163 -16.84 11.65 -22.16
C ASP A 163 -18.26 11.32 -21.68
N TYR A 164 -18.42 10.37 -20.76
CA TYR A 164 -19.72 10.04 -20.17
C TYR A 164 -20.33 11.22 -19.41
N LYS A 165 -19.56 11.96 -18.64
CA LYS A 165 -20.03 13.18 -17.96
C LYS A 165 -20.49 14.25 -18.95
N SER A 166 -19.79 14.42 -20.07
CA SER A 166 -20.16 15.34 -21.13
C SER A 166 -21.47 14.92 -21.79
N LEU A 167 -21.62 13.62 -22.09
CA LEU A 167 -22.86 13.07 -22.65
C LEU A 167 -24.04 13.21 -21.69
N GLU A 168 -23.85 12.95 -20.40
CA GLU A 168 -24.88 13.11 -19.38
C GLU A 168 -25.32 14.56 -19.24
N LYS A 169 -24.37 15.50 -19.24
CA LYS A 169 -24.68 16.93 -19.28
C LYS A 169 -25.52 17.30 -20.50
N THR A 170 -25.13 16.87 -21.71
CA THR A 170 -25.89 17.11 -22.95
C THR A 170 -27.27 16.47 -22.88
N LYS A 171 -27.38 15.27 -22.29
CA LYS A 171 -28.68 14.60 -22.09
C LYS A 171 -29.58 15.40 -21.14
N VAL A 172 -29.05 15.87 -20.03
CA VAL A 172 -29.81 16.73 -19.08
C VAL A 172 -30.20 18.04 -19.75
N GLU A 173 -29.31 18.67 -20.51
CA GLU A 173 -29.62 19.88 -21.28
C GLU A 173 -30.75 19.59 -22.30
N ASN A 174 -30.68 18.49 -23.05
CA ASN A 174 -31.72 18.10 -24.00
C ASN A 174 -33.08 17.76 -23.34
N GLN A 175 -33.07 17.25 -22.10
CA GLN A 175 -34.32 17.00 -21.34
C GLN A 175 -35.00 18.28 -20.88
N ILE A 176 -34.26 19.37 -20.74
CA ILE A 176 -34.77 20.69 -20.38
C ILE A 176 -35.44 21.34 -21.65
N TYR A 177 -34.96 21.01 -22.84
CA TYR A 177 -35.56 21.50 -24.08
C TYR A 177 -36.89 20.81 -24.34
N LYS A 178 -37.96 21.55 -24.19
CA LYS A 178 -39.31 21.10 -24.54
C LYS A 178 -39.75 21.79 -25.83
N LEU A 179 -40.38 21.04 -26.70
CA LEU A 179 -41.03 21.61 -27.89
C LEU A 179 -42.51 21.83 -27.57
N LEU A 180 -42.93 23.07 -27.53
CA LEU A 180 -44.33 23.45 -27.40
C LEU A 180 -44.91 23.61 -28.82
N ALA A 181 -45.80 22.71 -29.19
CA ALA A 181 -46.52 22.85 -30.46
C ALA A 181 -47.78 23.68 -30.24
N LEU A 182 -47.86 24.81 -30.91
CA LEU A 182 -49.06 25.63 -30.97
C LEU A 182 -49.90 25.20 -32.19
N GLU A 183 -51.07 24.60 -31.93
CA GLU A 183 -52.02 24.22 -32.98
C GLU A 183 -52.77 25.45 -33.47
N ILE A 184 -52.64 25.71 -34.78
CA ILE A 184 -53.36 26.80 -35.43
C ILE A 184 -54.72 26.24 -35.87
N PRO A 185 -55.85 26.81 -35.43
CA PRO A 185 -57.18 26.30 -35.81
C PRO A 185 -57.41 26.42 -37.31
N THR A 186 -57.82 25.33 -37.95
CA THR A 186 -58.22 25.24 -39.32
C THR A 186 -59.69 24.96 -39.42
N ASN A 187 -60.36 25.45 -40.48
CA ASN A 187 -61.76 25.11 -40.81
C ASN A 187 -61.89 23.71 -41.44
N ASN A 188 -63.09 23.26 -41.69
CA ASN A 188 -63.34 21.92 -42.23
C ASN A 188 -62.72 21.68 -43.63
N ASP A 189 -62.37 22.74 -44.36
CA ASP A 189 -61.74 22.70 -45.69
C ASP A 189 -60.23 22.77 -45.62
N GLY A 190 -59.65 22.79 -44.40
CA GLY A 190 -58.17 22.79 -44.15
C GLY A 190 -57.53 24.19 -44.25
N GLU A 191 -58.32 25.24 -44.39
CA GLU A 191 -57.82 26.60 -44.45
C GLU A 191 -57.61 27.17 -43.00
N ILE A 192 -56.53 27.93 -42.82
CA ILE A 192 -56.20 28.56 -41.55
C ILE A 192 -57.26 29.63 -41.23
N THR A 193 -57.95 29.49 -40.11
CA THR A 193 -59.05 30.39 -39.69
C THR A 193 -58.55 31.71 -39.11
N LEU A 194 -57.28 31.80 -38.76
CA LEU A 194 -56.59 32.98 -38.18
C LEU A 194 -55.82 33.72 -39.27
N GLY A 195 -55.95 35.03 -39.39
CA GLY A 195 -55.14 35.83 -40.28
C GLY A 195 -53.65 35.73 -39.95
N ASP A 196 -52.73 35.81 -40.94
CA ASP A 196 -51.33 35.68 -40.86
C ASP A 196 -50.68 36.58 -39.77
N THR A 197 -51.22 37.78 -39.59
CA THR A 197 -50.80 38.73 -38.55
C THR A 197 -51.08 38.20 -37.13
N MET A 198 -52.25 37.60 -36.91
CA MET A 198 -52.63 36.99 -35.64
C MET A 198 -51.79 35.79 -35.26
N VAL A 199 -51.46 34.93 -36.23
CA VAL A 199 -50.56 33.79 -36.01
C VAL A 199 -49.15 34.24 -35.62
N THR A 200 -48.67 35.31 -36.27
CA THR A 200 -47.39 35.90 -35.97
C THR A 200 -47.40 36.52 -34.59
N ASP A 201 -48.43 37.30 -34.22
CA ASP A 201 -48.56 37.94 -32.91
C ASP A 201 -48.61 36.92 -31.79
N PHE A 202 -49.39 35.84 -31.94
CA PHE A 202 -49.43 34.76 -30.96
C PHE A 202 -48.09 34.02 -30.86
N SER A 203 -47.38 33.82 -31.95
CA SER A 203 -46.06 33.20 -31.95
C SER A 203 -45.01 34.06 -31.21
N VAL A 204 -45.06 35.38 -31.40
CA VAL A 204 -44.21 36.33 -30.70
C VAL A 204 -44.55 36.36 -29.22
N LEU A 205 -45.83 36.48 -28.86
CA LEU A 205 -46.26 36.47 -27.47
C LEU A 205 -45.88 35.15 -26.75
N ALA A 206 -46.01 34.01 -27.43
CA ALA A 206 -45.60 32.75 -26.89
C ALA A 206 -44.08 32.70 -26.65
N LYS A 207 -43.26 33.23 -27.57
CA LYS A 207 -41.81 33.33 -27.38
C LYS A 207 -41.42 34.26 -26.24
N GLU A 208 -42.14 35.35 -26.00
CA GLU A 208 -41.89 36.27 -24.90
C GLU A 208 -42.33 35.72 -23.55
N THR A 209 -43.29 34.82 -23.51
CA THR A 209 -43.88 34.26 -22.27
C THR A 209 -43.16 32.96 -21.83
N VAL A 210 -42.52 32.27 -22.73
CA VAL A 210 -41.91 30.96 -22.47
C VAL A 210 -40.41 31.10 -22.36
N SER A 211 -39.81 30.34 -21.46
CA SER A 211 -38.36 30.32 -21.22
C SER A 211 -37.59 29.98 -22.52
N ASP A 212 -36.39 30.58 -22.69
CA ASP A 212 -35.50 30.35 -23.85
C ASP A 212 -35.16 28.86 -24.12
N SER A 213 -35.35 28.01 -23.13
CA SER A 213 -35.15 26.56 -23.24
C SER A 213 -36.32 25.80 -23.87
N ILE A 214 -37.43 26.49 -24.21
CA ILE A 214 -38.61 25.87 -24.83
C ILE A 214 -38.72 26.35 -26.27
N GLY A 215 -38.55 25.43 -27.22
CA GLY A 215 -38.80 25.69 -28.62
C GLY A 215 -40.30 25.80 -28.90
N ILE A 216 -40.72 26.84 -29.62
CA ILE A 216 -42.13 27.03 -30.04
C ILE A 216 -42.25 26.76 -31.52
N LEU A 217 -43.10 25.80 -31.89
CA LEU A 217 -43.39 25.45 -33.28
C LEU A 217 -44.86 25.71 -33.57
N PRO A 218 -45.21 26.80 -34.31
CA PRO A 218 -46.55 26.97 -34.83
C PRO A 218 -46.79 25.99 -35.98
N SER A 219 -47.83 25.18 -35.87
CA SER A 219 -48.16 24.17 -36.87
C SER A 219 -49.67 24.16 -37.17
N PRO A 220 -50.07 24.13 -38.47
CA PRO A 220 -51.48 23.95 -38.86
C PRO A 220 -51.95 22.49 -38.66
N PHE A 221 -51.03 21.60 -38.33
CA PHE A 221 -51.35 20.19 -38.10
C PHE A 221 -51.20 19.89 -36.62
N LYS A 222 -51.99 18.95 -36.11
CA LYS A 222 -51.89 18.47 -34.75
C LYS A 222 -50.52 17.81 -34.55
N VAL A 223 -49.67 18.46 -33.77
CA VAL A 223 -48.34 17.93 -33.42
C VAL A 223 -48.45 17.33 -32.00
N THR A 224 -48.18 16.05 -31.93
CA THR A 224 -48.02 15.40 -30.61
C THR A 224 -46.74 15.91 -30.00
N PRO A 225 -46.75 16.46 -28.78
CA PRO A 225 -45.51 16.87 -28.12
C PRO A 225 -44.61 15.66 -27.99
N VAL A 226 -43.42 15.72 -28.59
CA VAL A 226 -42.39 14.70 -28.39
C VAL A 226 -41.69 15.07 -27.10
N GLU A 227 -42.11 14.46 -26.01
CA GLU A 227 -41.36 14.49 -24.77
C GLU A 227 -40.22 13.51 -24.91
N PHE A 228 -38.98 14.01 -24.77
CA PHE A 228 -37.79 13.16 -24.62
C PHE A 228 -37.78 12.62 -23.19
N THR A 229 -38.83 11.92 -22.79
CA THR A 229 -38.94 11.24 -21.52
C THR A 229 -38.16 9.94 -21.60
N ASN A 230 -37.07 9.87 -20.92
CA ASN A 230 -36.38 8.60 -20.65
C ASN A 230 -37.25 7.76 -19.69
N ASN A 231 -37.95 6.78 -20.22
CA ASN A 231 -38.65 5.76 -19.42
C ASN A 231 -37.69 4.71 -18.82
N ASN A 232 -36.38 4.87 -18.99
CA ASN A 232 -35.39 3.95 -18.44
C ASN A 232 -34.72 4.55 -17.20
N THR A 233 -35.29 4.26 -16.06
CA THR A 233 -34.68 4.48 -14.75
C THR A 233 -33.33 3.75 -14.58
N ASN A 234 -33.01 2.81 -15.48
CA ASN A 234 -31.75 2.05 -15.49
C ASN A 234 -30.56 2.79 -16.13
N GLU A 235 -30.79 3.93 -16.82
CA GLU A 235 -29.71 4.66 -17.48
C GLU A 235 -29.02 5.73 -16.61
N ILE A 236 -29.49 5.93 -15.37
CA ILE A 236 -29.00 7.01 -14.49
C ILE A 236 -27.58 6.75 -13.97
N ASN A 237 -27.02 5.57 -14.21
CA ASN A 237 -25.76 5.18 -13.61
C ASN A 237 -24.59 4.96 -14.59
N ASN A 238 -24.64 5.52 -15.82
CA ASN A 238 -23.56 5.31 -16.78
C ASN A 238 -22.21 5.87 -16.29
N VAL A 239 -22.23 7.03 -15.64
CA VAL A 239 -21.04 7.61 -15.03
C VAL A 239 -20.56 6.77 -13.86
N GLN A 240 -21.47 6.29 -13.00
CA GLN A 240 -21.10 5.41 -11.88
C GLN A 240 -20.58 4.07 -12.40
N ASN A 241 -21.20 3.46 -13.39
CA ASN A 241 -20.71 2.23 -14.00
C ASN A 241 -19.33 2.41 -14.62
N ALA A 242 -19.07 3.54 -15.30
CA ALA A 242 -17.75 3.85 -15.84
C ALA A 242 -16.70 4.06 -14.75
N ILE A 243 -17.06 4.66 -13.62
CA ILE A 243 -16.20 4.80 -12.45
C ILE A 243 -15.91 3.41 -11.87
N ASP A 244 -16.92 2.57 -11.73
CA ASP A 244 -16.79 1.22 -11.18
C ASP A 244 -15.92 0.32 -12.09
N GLU A 245 -16.05 0.47 -13.41
CA GLU A 245 -15.22 -0.20 -14.41
C GLU A 245 -13.77 0.27 -14.32
N ALA A 246 -13.52 1.58 -14.17
CA ALA A 246 -12.19 2.14 -13.99
C ALA A 246 -11.49 1.60 -12.72
N PHE A 247 -12.22 1.49 -11.62
CA PHE A 247 -11.65 0.88 -10.39
C PHE A 247 -11.38 -0.62 -10.55
N SER A 248 -12.26 -1.33 -11.25
CA SER A 248 -12.07 -2.75 -11.54
C SER A 248 -10.84 -3.01 -12.40
N GLU A 249 -10.58 -2.17 -13.41
CA GLU A 249 -9.39 -2.26 -14.27
C GLU A 249 -8.08 -2.04 -13.50
N VAL A 250 -8.10 -1.21 -12.45
CA VAL A 250 -6.93 -0.99 -11.57
C VAL A 250 -6.76 -2.12 -10.55
N GLY A 251 -7.76 -3.00 -10.43
CA GLY A 251 -7.77 -4.04 -9.42
C GLY A 251 -8.11 -3.52 -8.00
N VAL A 252 -8.65 -2.30 -7.90
CA VAL A 252 -9.13 -1.76 -6.63
C VAL A 252 -10.58 -2.20 -6.43
N SER A 253 -10.86 -2.79 -5.30
CA SER A 253 -12.22 -3.23 -5.01
C SER A 253 -13.18 -2.06 -4.84
N GLN A 254 -14.29 -2.12 -5.58
CA GLN A 254 -15.39 -1.15 -5.50
C GLN A 254 -15.94 -0.99 -4.09
N SER A 255 -15.91 -2.05 -3.28
CA SER A 255 -16.39 -2.01 -1.90
C SER A 255 -15.62 -1.06 -0.99
N LEU A 256 -14.37 -0.72 -1.33
CA LEU A 256 -13.57 0.30 -0.63
C LEU A 256 -14.14 1.72 -0.80
N MET A 257 -14.80 1.98 -1.93
CA MET A 257 -15.30 3.32 -2.29
C MET A 257 -16.79 3.49 -2.00
N ALA A 258 -17.58 2.43 -2.07
CA ALA A 258 -19.03 2.50 -1.95
C ALA A 258 -19.55 2.69 -0.51
N GLY A 259 -18.72 2.43 0.52
CA GLY A 259 -19.09 2.64 1.92
C GLY A 259 -20.28 1.80 2.45
N SER A 260 -20.81 0.89 1.63
CA SER A 260 -22.06 0.14 1.90
C SER A 260 -21.84 -1.33 2.27
N THR A 261 -20.59 -1.77 2.39
CA THR A 261 -20.22 -3.17 2.60
C THR A 261 -20.11 -3.53 4.08
N SER A 262 -20.37 -4.81 4.41
CA SER A 262 -20.15 -5.34 5.76
C SER A 262 -18.66 -5.27 6.13
N GLY A 263 -18.34 -5.06 7.40
CA GLY A 263 -16.94 -4.92 7.85
C GLY A 263 -16.05 -6.12 7.51
N SER A 264 -16.61 -7.33 7.38
CA SER A 264 -15.88 -8.54 6.99
C SER A 264 -15.54 -8.56 5.50
N GLU A 265 -16.45 -8.16 4.62
CA GLU A 265 -16.21 -8.07 3.17
C GLU A 265 -15.19 -6.99 2.86
N LEU A 266 -15.25 -5.86 3.58
CA LEU A 266 -14.28 -4.79 3.46
C LEU A 266 -12.86 -5.27 3.83
N LYS A 267 -12.70 -6.05 4.92
CA LYS A 267 -11.39 -6.61 5.30
C LYS A 267 -10.82 -7.54 4.23
N ILE A 268 -11.63 -8.44 3.67
CA ILE A 268 -11.20 -9.36 2.61
C ILE A 268 -10.78 -8.58 1.36
N SER A 269 -11.56 -7.58 0.98
CA SER A 269 -11.25 -6.71 -0.15
C SER A 269 -9.92 -6.00 0.01
N ILE A 270 -9.67 -5.41 1.18
CA ILE A 270 -8.41 -4.75 1.51
C ILE A 270 -7.22 -5.74 1.47
N GLU A 271 -7.39 -6.98 1.93
CA GLU A 271 -6.33 -7.98 1.87
C GLU A 271 -6.00 -8.39 0.42
N ILE A 272 -6.99 -8.49 -0.44
CA ILE A 272 -6.78 -8.75 -1.87
C ILE A 272 -5.98 -7.59 -2.50
N ASP A 273 -6.39 -6.35 -2.26
CA ASP A 273 -5.70 -5.16 -2.77
C ASP A 273 -4.28 -5.00 -2.19
N ALA A 274 -4.05 -5.51 -0.98
CA ALA A 274 -2.74 -5.51 -0.35
C ALA A 274 -1.78 -6.56 -0.93
N ALA A 275 -2.25 -7.56 -1.68
CA ALA A 275 -1.41 -8.63 -2.21
C ALA A 275 -0.27 -8.10 -3.11
N ASP A 276 -0.56 -7.13 -3.96
CA ASP A 276 0.45 -6.46 -4.79
C ASP A 276 1.46 -5.67 -3.96
N THR A 277 1.00 -5.04 -2.88
CA THR A 277 1.86 -4.39 -1.90
C THR A 277 2.84 -5.39 -1.29
N TYR A 278 2.37 -6.57 -0.89
CA TYR A 278 3.21 -7.62 -0.32
C TYR A 278 4.24 -8.16 -1.30
N ARG A 279 3.91 -8.23 -2.59
CA ARG A 279 4.87 -8.60 -3.64
C ARG A 279 6.02 -7.60 -3.72
N ILE A 280 5.73 -6.30 -3.66
CA ILE A 280 6.77 -5.26 -3.65
C ILE A 280 7.60 -5.33 -2.36
N LEU A 281 7.00 -5.58 -1.19
CA LEU A 281 7.74 -5.77 0.06
C LEU A 281 8.73 -6.94 -0.01
N LYS A 282 8.32 -8.05 -0.63
CA LYS A 282 9.21 -9.20 -0.88
C LYS A 282 10.37 -8.84 -1.82
N ALA A 283 10.10 -8.05 -2.87
CA ALA A 283 11.14 -7.56 -3.78
C ALA A 283 12.15 -6.65 -3.06
N ILE A 284 11.68 -5.75 -2.18
CA ILE A 284 12.55 -4.91 -1.34
C ILE A 284 13.34 -5.77 -0.36
N SER A 285 12.74 -6.78 0.28
CA SER A 285 13.46 -7.70 1.16
C SER A 285 14.56 -8.45 0.42
N LYS A 286 14.29 -8.94 -0.79
CA LYS A 286 15.27 -9.57 -1.68
C LYS A 286 16.42 -8.62 -2.03
N LEU A 287 16.11 -7.35 -2.30
CA LEU A 287 17.09 -6.30 -2.57
C LEU A 287 18.05 -6.11 -1.39
N ILE A 288 17.52 -5.91 -0.18
CA ILE A 288 18.33 -5.70 1.03
C ILE A 288 19.22 -6.92 1.29
N ASN A 289 18.67 -8.12 1.18
CA ASN A 289 19.43 -9.36 1.33
C ASN A 289 20.55 -9.49 0.29
N PHE A 290 20.31 -9.08 -0.95
CA PHE A 290 21.32 -9.05 -1.99
C PHE A 290 22.49 -8.13 -1.61
N HIS A 291 22.21 -6.89 -1.22
CA HIS A 291 23.22 -5.93 -0.80
C HIS A 291 23.97 -6.36 0.47
N CYS A 292 23.29 -6.96 1.43
CA CYS A 292 23.94 -7.52 2.61
C CYS A 292 24.93 -8.65 2.23
N LYS A 293 24.60 -9.50 1.25
CA LYS A 293 25.48 -10.56 0.75
C LYS A 293 26.69 -10.00 0.01
N VAL A 294 26.50 -9.01 -0.83
CA VAL A 294 27.58 -8.38 -1.60
C VAL A 294 28.58 -7.67 -0.69
N ARG A 295 28.13 -7.02 0.37
CA ARG A 295 28.97 -6.23 1.28
C ARG A 295 29.79 -7.05 2.28
N GLY A 296 29.51 -8.33 2.48
CA GLY A 296 30.28 -9.07 3.43
C GLY A 296 30.05 -10.58 3.51
N SER A 297 31.10 -11.34 3.33
CA SER A 297 31.14 -12.78 3.58
C SER A 297 30.76 -13.15 5.04
N VAL A 298 30.96 -12.25 5.99
CA VAL A 298 30.63 -12.44 7.40
C VAL A 298 29.12 -12.61 7.63
N TYR A 299 28.30 -11.94 6.81
CA TYR A 299 26.84 -12.00 6.94
C TYR A 299 26.24 -13.25 6.30
N SER A 300 26.92 -13.82 5.28
CA SER A 300 26.44 -15.00 4.55
C SER A 300 26.68 -16.31 5.30
N ASN A 301 27.67 -16.35 6.20
CA ASN A 301 28.08 -17.59 6.89
C ASN A 301 27.09 -18.04 7.98
N TYR A 302 26.29 -17.10 8.52
CA TYR A 302 25.39 -17.38 9.64
C TYR A 302 23.90 -17.51 9.26
N GLY A 303 23.56 -17.40 7.97
CA GLY A 303 22.20 -17.56 7.51
C GLY A 303 21.24 -16.47 7.96
N PHE A 304 21.73 -15.25 8.21
CA PHE A 304 20.84 -14.11 8.51
C PHE A 304 20.13 -13.64 7.24
N SER A 305 18.83 -13.42 7.35
CA SER A 305 18.03 -12.86 6.28
C SER A 305 17.11 -11.75 6.79
N PHE A 306 17.08 -10.66 6.04
CA PHE A 306 16.18 -9.55 6.29
C PHE A 306 14.80 -9.84 5.70
N ARG A 307 13.75 -9.54 6.46
CA ARG A 307 12.37 -9.70 6.00
C ARG A 307 11.53 -8.50 6.41
N LEU A 308 10.92 -7.84 5.43
CA LEU A 308 9.84 -6.89 5.65
C LEU A 308 8.55 -7.67 5.93
N LEU A 309 7.87 -7.30 6.99
CA LEU A 309 6.62 -7.92 7.39
C LEU A 309 5.47 -7.39 6.53
N GLU A 310 4.52 -8.25 6.24
CA GLU A 310 3.30 -7.93 5.49
C GLU A 310 2.32 -7.13 6.36
N VAL A 311 2.77 -5.97 6.87
CA VAL A 311 2.03 -5.11 7.77
C VAL A 311 1.66 -3.80 7.07
N THR A 312 0.37 -3.49 7.10
CA THR A 312 -0.21 -2.24 6.62
C THR A 312 -0.87 -1.51 7.79
N ASN A 313 -1.27 -0.26 7.59
CA ASN A 313 -2.01 0.49 8.61
C ASN A 313 -3.34 -0.16 9.00
N ILE A 314 -3.89 -1.02 8.14
CA ILE A 314 -5.21 -1.61 8.32
C ILE A 314 -5.15 -2.94 9.07
N ASN A 315 -4.14 -3.78 8.78
CA ASN A 315 -4.02 -5.11 9.38
C ASN A 315 -3.04 -5.19 10.55
N GLN A 316 -2.45 -4.08 10.96
CA GLN A 316 -1.39 -4.06 11.98
C GLN A 316 -1.84 -4.63 13.31
N GLU A 317 -3.03 -4.25 13.78
CA GLU A 317 -3.56 -4.73 15.08
C GLU A 317 -3.85 -6.23 15.03
N ASP A 318 -4.55 -6.70 14.01
CA ASP A 318 -4.88 -8.12 13.85
C ASP A 318 -3.61 -8.99 13.77
N ARG A 319 -2.59 -8.53 13.03
CA ARG A 319 -1.28 -9.21 12.94
C ARG A 319 -0.52 -9.19 14.26
N ALA A 320 -0.46 -8.03 14.93
CA ALA A 320 0.21 -7.90 16.21
C ALA A 320 -0.42 -8.79 17.29
N ASP A 321 -1.75 -8.90 17.31
CA ASP A 321 -2.46 -9.79 18.25
C ASP A 321 -2.22 -11.25 17.92
N SER A 322 -2.17 -11.62 16.65
CA SER A 322 -1.83 -12.99 16.24
C SER A 322 -0.41 -13.35 16.69
N GLU A 323 0.58 -12.50 16.39
CA GLU A 323 1.98 -12.73 16.79
C GLU A 323 2.15 -12.76 18.32
N LEU A 324 1.40 -11.92 19.05
CA LEU A 324 1.42 -11.94 20.51
C LEU A 324 0.91 -13.28 21.07
N LYS A 325 -0.14 -13.85 20.48
CA LYS A 325 -0.65 -15.19 20.87
C LYS A 325 0.39 -16.27 20.62
N PHE A 326 1.12 -16.24 19.50
CA PHE A 326 2.23 -17.15 19.23
C PHE A 326 3.35 -16.98 20.25
N ALA A 327 3.74 -15.75 20.59
CA ALA A 327 4.76 -15.48 21.60
C ALA A 327 4.34 -15.99 23.00
N GLN A 328 3.05 -15.84 23.35
CA GLN A 328 2.49 -16.37 24.60
C GLN A 328 2.46 -17.91 24.62
N ALA A 329 2.29 -18.55 23.46
CA ALA A 329 2.40 -19.99 23.30
C ALA A 329 3.87 -20.50 23.27
N SER A 330 4.83 -19.65 23.63
CA SER A 330 6.27 -19.95 23.71
C SER A 330 6.96 -20.17 22.36
N PHE A 331 6.38 -19.74 21.25
CA PHE A 331 7.11 -19.69 19.98
C PHE A 331 8.21 -18.63 20.00
N PRO A 332 9.37 -18.86 19.37
CA PRO A 332 10.53 -17.97 19.42
C PRO A 332 10.40 -16.78 18.44
N ASN A 333 9.35 -15.98 18.55
CA ASN A 333 9.04 -14.88 17.63
C ASN A 333 8.97 -13.49 18.32
N LYS A 334 9.67 -13.29 19.44
CA LYS A 334 9.61 -12.01 20.19
C LYS A 334 10.01 -10.79 19.35
N LEU A 335 11.04 -10.91 18.51
CA LEU A 335 11.48 -9.81 17.65
C LEU A 335 10.44 -9.51 16.55
N GLU A 336 9.80 -10.53 15.99
CA GLU A 336 8.74 -10.38 15.01
C GLU A 336 7.48 -9.73 15.62
N THR A 337 7.09 -10.16 16.81
CA THR A 337 5.97 -9.55 17.57
C THR A 337 6.19 -8.06 17.81
N MET A 338 7.42 -7.65 18.16
CA MET A 338 7.75 -6.23 18.32
C MET A 338 7.77 -5.49 16.98
N ALA A 339 8.30 -6.13 15.95
CA ALA A 339 8.35 -5.56 14.60
C ALA A 339 6.96 -5.35 13.98
N THR A 340 5.97 -6.20 14.25
CA THR A 340 4.58 -5.98 13.82
C THR A 340 3.95 -4.74 14.43
N LYS A 341 4.42 -4.33 15.63
CA LYS A 341 4.03 -3.07 16.30
C LYS A 341 4.84 -1.85 15.84
N GLY A 342 5.75 -1.99 14.87
CA GLY A 342 6.60 -0.91 14.35
C GLY A 342 7.90 -0.71 15.15
N VAL A 343 8.26 -1.64 16.03
CA VAL A 343 9.53 -1.59 16.78
C VAL A 343 10.48 -2.61 16.18
N ASN A 344 11.31 -2.18 15.24
CA ASN A 344 12.26 -3.05 14.55
C ASN A 344 13.37 -3.58 15.50
N PRO A 345 14.10 -4.65 15.13
CA PRO A 345 15.12 -5.27 15.98
C PRO A 345 16.20 -4.31 16.48
N ALA A 346 16.58 -3.31 15.67
CA ALA A 346 17.59 -2.32 16.10
C ALA A 346 17.08 -1.47 17.28
N ARG A 347 15.82 -1.03 17.21
CA ARG A 347 15.15 -0.28 18.29
C ARG A 347 14.93 -1.15 19.54
N VAL A 348 14.47 -2.39 19.35
CA VAL A 348 14.26 -3.33 20.47
C VAL A 348 15.56 -3.54 21.27
N ILE A 349 16.66 -3.81 20.56
CA ILE A 349 17.95 -4.08 21.19
C ILE A 349 18.52 -2.81 21.82
N GLY A 350 18.46 -1.66 21.10
CA GLY A 350 18.95 -0.38 21.59
C GLY A 350 18.18 0.10 22.82
N ASN A 351 16.87 0.11 22.78
CA ASN A 351 16.02 0.52 23.90
C ASN A 351 16.19 -0.44 25.10
N GLY A 352 16.18 -1.75 24.84
CA GLY A 352 16.37 -2.74 25.89
C GLY A 352 17.72 -2.59 26.62
N PHE A 353 18.80 -2.25 25.89
CA PHE A 353 20.09 -1.94 26.50
C PHE A 353 20.02 -0.65 27.33
N MET A 354 19.45 0.42 26.80
CA MET A 354 19.33 1.70 27.53
C MET A 354 18.49 1.56 28.78
N GLU A 355 17.31 0.96 28.67
CA GLU A 355 16.36 0.84 29.77
C GLU A 355 16.87 -0.08 30.90
N ASN A 356 17.46 -1.23 30.56
CA ASN A 356 17.85 -2.23 31.56
C ASN A 356 19.27 -2.10 32.06
N ALA A 357 20.23 -1.72 31.17
CA ALA A 357 21.63 -1.69 31.52
C ALA A 357 22.13 -0.29 31.94
N VAL A 358 21.67 0.77 31.26
CA VAL A 358 22.12 2.14 31.47
C VAL A 358 21.26 2.87 32.50
N LEU A 359 19.94 2.95 32.21
CA LEU A 359 18.98 3.70 33.03
C LEU A 359 18.42 2.90 34.20
N LYS A 360 18.56 1.56 34.19
CA LYS A 360 18.07 0.63 35.21
C LYS A 360 16.61 0.87 35.63
N LEU A 361 15.77 1.22 34.66
CA LEU A 361 14.36 1.59 34.89
C LEU A 361 13.58 0.53 35.67
N GLY A 362 13.93 -0.75 35.52
CA GLY A 362 13.29 -1.84 36.27
C GLY A 362 13.66 -1.86 37.78
N GLN A 363 14.74 -1.15 38.21
CA GLN A 363 15.14 -1.01 39.61
C GLN A 363 14.60 0.27 40.23
N ASP A 364 14.62 1.37 39.46
CA ASP A 364 14.28 2.71 39.97
C ASP A 364 12.77 3.03 39.79
N TRP A 365 12.13 2.38 38.85
CA TRP A 365 10.70 2.57 38.56
C TRP A 365 9.95 1.27 38.83
N THR A 366 8.95 1.33 39.68
CA THR A 366 8.02 0.20 39.89
C THR A 366 7.28 -0.08 38.59
N VAL A 367 7.57 -1.22 37.97
CA VAL A 367 6.83 -1.68 36.81
C VAL A 367 5.38 -1.84 37.24
N LEU A 368 4.44 -1.21 36.48
CA LEU A 368 3.01 -1.47 36.63
C LEU A 368 2.81 -2.99 36.45
N GLN A 369 2.61 -3.69 37.56
CA GLN A 369 2.35 -5.12 37.52
C GLN A 369 0.98 -5.30 36.85
N SER A 370 0.97 -6.01 35.73
CA SER A 370 -0.28 -6.53 35.17
C SER A 370 -0.91 -7.46 36.21
N ALA A 371 -2.22 -7.45 36.32
CA ALA A 371 -2.98 -8.35 37.21
C ALA A 371 -2.67 -9.86 37.00
N TYR A 372 -1.90 -10.19 35.95
CA TYR A 372 -1.47 -11.55 35.57
C TYR A 372 0.02 -11.83 35.83
N THR A 373 0.79 -10.86 36.34
CA THR A 373 2.16 -11.11 36.76
C THR A 373 2.11 -11.69 38.18
N THR A 374 2.02 -13.00 38.30
CA THR A 374 2.44 -13.68 39.52
C THR A 374 3.94 -13.44 39.67
N ALA A 375 4.33 -12.56 40.58
CA ALA A 375 5.68 -12.57 41.13
C ALA A 375 5.97 -14.00 41.56
N GLY A 376 7.14 -14.55 41.20
CA GLY A 376 7.53 -15.92 41.54
C GLY A 376 7.74 -16.13 43.06
N GLY A 377 6.68 -16.07 43.80
CA GLY A 377 6.50 -16.51 45.14
C GLY A 377 5.26 -17.37 45.12
N ASP A 378 5.27 -18.46 45.82
CA ASP A 378 4.26 -19.52 45.86
C ASP A 378 2.86 -19.04 45.43
N ALA A 379 2.43 -19.44 44.20
CA ALA A 379 1.11 -19.21 43.72
C ALA A 379 0.12 -20.11 44.45
N GLY A 380 -0.17 -19.76 45.66
CA GLY A 380 -1.14 -20.43 46.53
C GLY A 380 -1.89 -19.37 47.34
N ARG A 381 -3.16 -19.61 47.57
CA ARG A 381 -3.95 -18.90 48.58
C ARG A 381 -3.12 -18.88 49.88
N PRO A 382 -2.89 -17.72 50.56
CA PRO A 382 -2.21 -17.72 51.85
C PRO A 382 -2.78 -18.79 52.75
N GLU A 383 -1.91 -19.60 53.35
CA GLU A 383 -2.37 -20.58 54.35
C GLU A 383 -3.11 -19.80 55.44
N MET A 384 -4.36 -20.08 55.62
CA MET A 384 -5.14 -19.52 56.73
C MET A 384 -4.64 -20.16 58.02
N ASP A 385 -4.43 -19.35 59.02
CA ASP A 385 -4.08 -19.79 60.37
C ASP A 385 -5.15 -20.78 60.86
N ASP A 386 -4.75 -21.86 61.52
CA ASP A 386 -5.65 -22.94 61.95
C ASP A 386 -6.80 -22.47 62.85
N THR A 387 -6.72 -21.25 63.38
CA THR A 387 -7.79 -20.65 64.17
C THR A 387 -8.95 -20.06 63.35
N GLU A 388 -8.80 -19.89 62.03
CA GLU A 388 -9.83 -19.33 61.14
C GLU A 388 -10.48 -20.34 60.21
N VAL A 389 -10.18 -21.62 60.30
CA VAL A 389 -10.67 -22.66 59.40
C VAL A 389 -12.12 -23.05 59.75
N THR A 390 -13.03 -22.84 58.85
CA THR A 390 -14.41 -23.31 58.99
C THR A 390 -14.51 -24.80 58.65
N LYS A 391 -15.51 -25.51 59.20
CA LYS A 391 -15.74 -26.97 59.00
C LYS A 391 -15.79 -27.38 57.50
N GLY A 392 -16.15 -26.49 56.60
CA GLY A 392 -16.14 -26.74 55.15
C GLY A 392 -14.74 -26.78 54.54
N THR A 393 -13.78 -26.01 55.10
CA THR A 393 -12.38 -25.96 54.65
C THR A 393 -11.60 -27.19 55.12
N GLU A 394 -11.93 -27.73 56.30
CA GLU A 394 -11.35 -29.01 56.82
C GLU A 394 -11.72 -30.21 55.94
N GLN A 395 -12.98 -30.25 55.42
CA GLN A 395 -13.41 -31.29 54.50
C GLN A 395 -12.74 -31.20 53.12
N GLN A 396 -12.42 -30.01 52.64
CA GLN A 396 -11.65 -29.83 51.42
C GLN A 396 -10.18 -30.26 51.58
N LYS A 397 -9.53 -29.91 52.67
CA LYS A 397 -8.15 -30.37 53.01
C LYS A 397 -8.08 -31.89 53.11
N ALA A 398 -9.05 -32.54 53.73
CA ALA A 398 -9.12 -34.00 53.85
C ALA A 398 -9.35 -34.69 52.49
N ASN A 399 -10.11 -34.08 51.58
CA ASN A 399 -10.34 -34.60 50.24
C ASN A 399 -9.14 -34.39 49.27
N GLU A 400 -8.33 -33.37 49.46
CA GLU A 400 -7.09 -33.17 48.71
C GLU A 400 -5.96 -34.10 49.14
N SER A 401 -5.79 -34.36 50.42
CA SER A 401 -4.82 -35.33 50.90
C SER A 401 -5.12 -36.78 50.44
N ASN A 402 -6.41 -37.18 50.39
CA ASN A 402 -6.82 -38.48 49.86
C ASN A 402 -6.65 -38.59 48.31
N LYS A 403 -6.60 -37.46 47.56
CA LYS A 403 -6.31 -37.48 46.12
C LYS A 403 -4.82 -37.64 45.83
N THR A 404 -3.97 -37.23 46.72
CA THR A 404 -2.50 -37.34 46.57
C THR A 404 -2.00 -38.73 46.86
N GLU A 405 -2.62 -39.47 47.84
CA GLU A 405 -2.29 -40.86 48.15
C GLU A 405 -2.73 -41.88 47.09
N ASN A 406 -3.73 -41.57 46.25
CA ASN A 406 -4.18 -42.45 45.16
C ASN A 406 -3.46 -42.22 43.82
N ARG A 407 -2.34 -41.46 43.76
CA ARG A 407 -1.52 -41.20 42.57
C ARG A 407 -0.07 -41.70 42.67
N ILE A 408 0.19 -42.67 43.54
CA ILE A 408 1.47 -43.41 43.57
C ILE A 408 1.22 -44.84 43.03
#